data_d3ea2a520b50113cd6ae74f7a3ddb6df
#
_entry.id   d3ea2a520b50113cd6ae74f7a3ddb6df
#
_cell.length_a   1.000
_cell.length_b   1.000
_cell.length_c   1.000
_cell.angle_alpha   90.00
_cell.angle_beta   90.00
_cell.angle_gamma   90.00
#
_symmetry.space_group_name_H-M   'P 1'
#
loop_
_entity.id
_entity.type
_entity.pdbx_description
1 polymer ?
#
loop_
_entity_poly.entity_id
_entity_poly.type
_entity_poly.pdbx_seq_one_letter_code
_entity_poly.pdbx_strand_id
1 'polypeptide(L)'
;MRLSRYFLPVLKEAPADAQIVSHQLMLRAGMIKQNGAGIYSWLPLGMRVLHKIEKIVREEQERAGAVELLMPTIQSAELWKESGRYDAYGKEMLRIVDRHEREMLYGPTNE
;
A
#
# COMPACT_ATOMS: atom_id res chain seq x y z
N MET A 1 -25.13 5.07 8.65
CA MET A 1 -23.95 5.90 8.94
C MET A 1 -24.41 7.30 9.31
N ARG A 2 -23.96 7.83 10.45
CA ARG A 2 -24.26 9.20 10.88
C ARG A 2 -23.02 10.06 10.71
N LEU A 3 -23.12 11.18 10.03
CA LEU A 3 -21.99 12.12 9.84
C LEU A 3 -21.38 12.62 11.15
N SER A 4 -22.22 12.78 12.19
CA SER A 4 -21.78 13.22 13.53
C SER A 4 -20.86 12.20 14.24
N ARG A 5 -20.79 10.97 13.74
CA ARG A 5 -19.97 9.87 14.30
C ARG A 5 -18.99 9.29 13.28
N TYR A 6 -18.86 9.94 12.12
CA TYR A 6 -18.03 9.46 11.04
C TYR A 6 -16.89 10.44 10.78
N PHE A 7 -15.67 9.96 10.82
CA PHE A 7 -14.50 10.75 10.51
C PHE A 7 -14.40 10.96 9.00
N LEU A 8 -14.81 12.16 8.54
CA LEU A 8 -14.87 12.53 7.13
C LEU A 8 -14.31 13.95 6.92
N PRO A 9 -12.99 14.13 6.92
CA PRO A 9 -12.37 15.45 6.75
C PRO A 9 -12.34 15.83 5.26
N VAL A 10 -13.40 16.47 4.79
CA VAL A 10 -13.50 16.95 3.41
C VAL A 10 -12.75 18.28 3.24
N LEU A 11 -12.21 18.50 2.04
CA LEU A 11 -11.52 19.73 1.66
C LEU A 11 -12.30 20.47 0.57
N LYS A 12 -12.35 21.80 0.67
CA LYS A 12 -12.98 22.64 -0.38
C LYS A 12 -12.18 22.63 -1.68
N GLU A 13 -10.87 22.66 -1.55
CA GLU A 13 -9.93 22.71 -2.67
C GLU A 13 -8.94 21.56 -2.59
N ALA A 14 -8.47 21.11 -3.75
CA ALA A 14 -7.38 20.14 -3.81
C ALA A 14 -6.05 20.81 -3.45
N PRO A 15 -5.11 20.11 -2.77
CA PRO A 15 -3.75 20.59 -2.60
C PRO A 15 -3.10 20.91 -3.94
N ALA A 16 -2.25 21.96 -3.96
CA ALA A 16 -1.63 22.46 -5.19
C ALA A 16 -0.72 21.45 -5.89
N ASP A 17 -0.17 20.50 -5.16
CA ASP A 17 0.69 19.42 -5.66
C ASP A 17 -0.09 18.23 -6.26
N ALA A 18 -1.40 18.16 -6.05
CA ALA A 18 -2.25 17.13 -6.64
C ALA A 18 -2.60 17.52 -8.09
N GLN A 19 -2.07 16.77 -9.06
CA GLN A 19 -2.24 17.05 -10.49
C GLN A 19 -3.28 16.14 -11.15
N ILE A 20 -3.36 14.88 -10.74
CA ILE A 20 -4.28 13.89 -11.30
C ILE A 20 -5.67 14.07 -10.70
N VAL A 21 -6.71 14.08 -11.55
CA VAL A 21 -8.11 14.33 -11.12
C VAL A 21 -8.58 13.34 -10.06
N SER A 22 -8.29 12.05 -10.20
CA SER A 22 -8.65 11.04 -9.20
C SER A 22 -8.00 11.31 -7.85
N HIS A 23 -6.73 11.69 -7.84
CA HIS A 23 -6.00 12.06 -6.63
C HIS A 23 -6.62 13.29 -5.95
N GLN A 24 -6.91 14.34 -6.74
CA GLN A 24 -7.58 15.54 -6.24
C GLN A 24 -8.93 15.22 -5.59
N LEU A 25 -9.74 14.40 -6.24
CA LEU A 25 -11.06 14.01 -5.74
C LEU A 25 -10.98 13.16 -4.48
N MET A 26 -10.04 12.22 -4.41
CA MET A 26 -9.85 11.39 -3.22
C MET A 26 -9.42 12.22 -2.00
N LEU A 27 -8.53 13.19 -2.18
CA LEU A 27 -8.12 14.11 -1.11
C LEU A 27 -9.28 15.00 -0.67
N ARG A 28 -10.02 15.59 -1.62
CA ARG A 28 -11.17 16.45 -1.31
C ARG A 28 -12.31 15.70 -0.64
N ALA A 29 -12.59 14.48 -1.07
CA ALA A 29 -13.64 13.66 -0.48
C ALA A 29 -13.31 13.10 0.91
N GLY A 30 -12.12 13.36 1.44
CA GLY A 30 -11.70 12.82 2.72
C GLY A 30 -11.49 11.31 2.73
N MET A 31 -11.11 10.75 1.59
CA MET A 31 -10.83 9.31 1.44
C MET A 31 -9.40 8.95 1.86
N ILE A 32 -8.47 9.84 1.60
CA ILE A 32 -7.05 9.68 1.92
C ILE A 32 -6.48 10.96 2.53
N LYS A 33 -5.39 10.80 3.28
CA LYS A 33 -4.58 11.90 3.79
C LYS A 33 -3.11 11.64 3.48
N GLN A 34 -2.43 12.62 2.93
CA GLN A 34 -0.99 12.53 2.67
C GLN A 34 -0.20 12.71 3.96
N ASN A 35 0.71 11.77 4.24
CA ASN A 35 1.63 11.81 5.40
C ASN A 35 3.04 12.21 4.98
N GLY A 36 3.38 11.99 3.72
CA GLY A 36 4.65 12.32 3.10
C GLY A 36 4.56 12.07 1.61
N ALA A 37 5.60 12.37 0.85
CA ALA A 37 5.64 12.13 -0.59
C ALA A 37 5.43 10.63 -0.89
N GLY A 38 4.33 10.31 -1.58
CA GLY A 38 3.96 8.93 -1.92
C GLY A 38 3.45 8.09 -0.74
N ILE A 39 3.29 8.68 0.45
CA ILE A 39 2.85 7.96 1.65
C ILE A 39 1.51 8.53 2.11
N TYR A 40 0.50 7.67 2.17
CA TYR A 40 -0.88 8.06 2.46
C TYR A 40 -1.49 7.23 3.58
N SER A 41 -2.34 7.88 4.39
CA SER A 41 -3.29 7.20 5.26
C SER A 41 -4.62 7.06 4.53
N TRP A 42 -5.19 5.86 4.56
CA TRP A 42 -6.55 5.63 4.09
C TRP A 42 -7.53 5.96 5.22
N LEU A 43 -8.43 6.87 4.95
CA LEU A 43 -9.45 7.31 5.90
C LEU A 43 -10.70 6.43 5.81
N PRO A 44 -11.66 6.51 6.75
CA PRO A 44 -12.76 5.56 6.80
C PRO A 44 -13.54 5.38 5.48
N LEU A 45 -13.85 6.47 4.77
CA LEU A 45 -14.54 6.37 3.49
C LEU A 45 -13.68 5.69 2.41
N GLY A 46 -12.39 6.02 2.36
CA GLY A 46 -11.42 5.38 1.47
C GLY A 46 -11.26 3.90 1.76
N MET A 47 -11.20 3.50 3.03
CA MET A 47 -11.15 2.10 3.44
C MET A 47 -12.39 1.30 2.99
N ARG A 48 -13.56 1.90 3.03
CA ARG A 48 -14.77 1.22 2.52
C ARG A 48 -14.69 0.92 1.03
N VAL A 49 -14.15 1.84 0.25
CA VAL A 49 -13.94 1.64 -1.18
C VAL A 49 -12.86 0.57 -1.42
N LEU A 50 -11.75 0.67 -0.69
CA LEU A 50 -10.65 -0.30 -0.80
C LEU A 50 -11.12 -1.73 -0.49
N HIS A 51 -11.87 -1.93 0.59
CA HIS A 51 -12.42 -3.25 0.94
C HIS A 51 -13.38 -3.79 -0.13
N LYS A 52 -14.15 -2.93 -0.81
CA LYS A 52 -14.99 -3.37 -1.94
C LYS A 52 -14.15 -3.85 -3.11
N ILE A 53 -13.06 -3.15 -3.42
CA ILE A 53 -12.12 -3.55 -4.49
C ILE A 53 -11.45 -4.87 -4.12
N GLU A 54 -10.95 -5.01 -2.89
CA GLU A 54 -10.35 -6.24 -2.39
C GLU A 54 -11.31 -7.42 -2.50
N LYS A 55 -12.57 -7.22 -2.13
CA LYS A 55 -13.61 -8.24 -2.25
C LYS A 55 -13.80 -8.70 -3.69
N ILE A 56 -13.90 -7.77 -4.63
CA ILE A 56 -14.05 -8.08 -6.06
C ILE A 56 -12.86 -8.87 -6.57
N VAL A 57 -11.64 -8.41 -6.27
CA VAL A 57 -10.41 -9.10 -6.68
C VAL A 57 -10.36 -10.51 -6.11
N ARG A 58 -10.65 -10.65 -4.81
CA ARG A 58 -10.69 -11.96 -4.14
C ARG A 58 -11.67 -12.92 -4.80
N GLU A 59 -12.91 -12.48 -5.01
CA GLU A 59 -13.97 -13.29 -5.64
C GLU A 59 -13.59 -13.74 -7.05
N GLU A 60 -13.00 -12.87 -7.85
CA GLU A 60 -12.56 -13.20 -9.21
C GLU A 60 -11.37 -14.17 -9.21
N GLN A 61 -10.41 -14.00 -8.33
CA GLN A 61 -9.27 -14.91 -8.20
C GLN A 61 -9.70 -16.29 -7.68
N GLU A 62 -10.57 -16.35 -6.69
CA GLU A 62 -11.14 -17.62 -6.19
C GLU A 62 -11.92 -18.36 -7.28
N ARG A 63 -12.69 -17.62 -8.09
CA ARG A 63 -13.41 -18.21 -9.23
C ARG A 63 -12.46 -18.80 -10.27
N ALA A 64 -11.27 -18.21 -10.42
CA ALA A 64 -10.21 -18.74 -11.28
C ALA A 64 -9.44 -19.91 -10.66
N GLY A 65 -9.74 -20.30 -9.42
CA GLY A 65 -9.09 -21.39 -8.70
C GLY A 65 -7.85 -21.01 -7.90
N ALA A 66 -7.59 -19.71 -7.73
CA ALA A 66 -6.51 -19.25 -6.88
C ALA A 66 -6.82 -19.48 -5.39
N VAL A 67 -5.80 -19.76 -4.59
CA VAL A 67 -5.90 -19.89 -3.14
C VAL A 67 -5.17 -18.73 -2.49
N GLU A 68 -5.87 -17.97 -1.66
CA GLU A 68 -5.32 -16.80 -0.98
C GLU A 68 -4.39 -17.22 0.16
N LEU A 69 -3.25 -16.56 0.25
CA LEU A 69 -2.34 -16.65 1.39
C LEU A 69 -1.72 -15.27 1.67
N LEU A 70 -1.20 -15.09 2.86
CA LEU A 70 -0.51 -13.87 3.27
C LEU A 70 0.95 -14.17 3.56
N MET A 71 1.84 -13.67 2.72
CA MET A 71 3.28 -13.81 2.92
C MET A 71 3.87 -12.58 3.63
N PRO A 72 5.02 -12.75 4.33
CA PRO A 72 5.68 -11.64 5.00
C PRO A 72 6.13 -10.55 4.02
N THR A 73 5.96 -9.30 4.42
CA THR A 73 6.47 -8.15 3.67
C THR A 73 7.98 -7.99 3.83
N ILE A 74 8.49 -8.25 5.04
CA ILE A 74 9.92 -8.26 5.31
C ILE A 74 10.46 -9.64 4.99
N GLN A 75 11.47 -9.70 4.15
CA GLN A 75 12.05 -10.93 3.64
C GLN A 75 13.54 -11.01 3.97
N SER A 76 14.06 -12.24 4.12
CA SER A 76 15.50 -12.48 4.28
C SER A 76 16.26 -12.08 3.02
N ALA A 77 17.40 -11.42 3.21
CA ALA A 77 18.28 -11.05 2.09
C ALA A 77 18.88 -12.28 1.38
N GLU A 78 19.03 -13.41 2.08
CA GLU A 78 19.61 -14.63 1.52
C GLU A 78 18.86 -15.10 0.27
N LEU A 79 17.53 -15.10 0.31
CA LEU A 79 16.69 -15.50 -0.81
C LEU A 79 16.94 -14.63 -2.05
N TRP A 80 17.12 -13.34 -1.84
CA TRP A 80 17.39 -12.39 -2.91
C TRP A 80 18.82 -12.43 -3.42
N LYS A 81 19.77 -12.76 -2.55
CA LYS A 81 21.17 -13.00 -2.93
C LYS A 81 21.31 -14.25 -3.79
N GLU A 82 20.60 -15.32 -3.45
CA GLU A 82 20.58 -16.56 -4.21
C GLU A 82 20.14 -16.34 -5.65
N SER A 83 19.11 -15.51 -5.89
CA SER A 83 18.64 -15.17 -7.23
C SER A 83 19.49 -14.09 -7.94
N GLY A 84 20.47 -13.51 -7.27
CA GLY A 84 21.26 -12.38 -7.78
C GLY A 84 20.54 -11.05 -7.81
N ARG A 85 19.30 -10.99 -7.36
CA ARG A 85 18.45 -9.77 -7.40
C ARG A 85 18.80 -8.77 -6.30
N TYR A 86 19.42 -9.20 -5.23
CA TYR A 86 19.75 -8.33 -4.09
C TYR A 86 20.61 -7.12 -4.51
N ASP A 87 21.65 -7.37 -5.29
CA ASP A 87 22.50 -6.30 -5.82
C ASP A 87 21.90 -5.62 -7.05
N ALA A 88 21.21 -6.37 -7.90
CA ALA A 88 20.63 -5.87 -9.16
C ALA A 88 19.56 -4.78 -8.94
N TYR A 89 18.78 -4.84 -7.87
CA TYR A 89 17.77 -3.83 -7.54
C TYR A 89 18.36 -2.46 -7.17
N GLY A 90 19.62 -2.42 -6.74
CA GLY A 90 20.32 -1.18 -6.44
C GLY A 90 19.69 -0.36 -5.30
N LYS A 91 19.56 0.95 -5.50
CA LYS A 91 19.09 1.89 -4.49
C LYS A 91 17.58 1.87 -4.25
N GLU A 92 16.80 1.27 -5.15
CA GLU A 92 15.34 1.20 -5.04
C GLU A 92 14.88 0.19 -3.99
N MET A 93 15.72 -0.76 -3.65
CA MET A 93 15.42 -1.75 -2.63
C MET A 93 15.61 -1.17 -1.23
N LEU A 94 14.56 -1.23 -0.41
CA LEU A 94 14.65 -0.87 1.01
C LEU A 94 15.33 -2.01 1.78
N ARG A 95 16.58 -1.80 2.15
CA ARG A 95 17.37 -2.77 2.93
C ARG A 95 17.29 -2.45 4.40
N ILE A 96 17.19 -3.49 5.20
CA ILE A 96 17.02 -3.41 6.66
C ILE A 96 18.07 -4.30 7.31
N VAL A 97 18.65 -3.81 8.39
CA VAL A 97 19.52 -4.60 9.28
C VAL A 97 18.88 -4.60 10.66
N ASP A 98 18.61 -5.78 11.22
CA ASP A 98 18.03 -5.88 12.54
C ASP A 98 19.08 -5.73 13.66
N ARG A 99 18.63 -5.77 14.93
CA ARG A 99 19.53 -5.68 16.10
C ARG A 99 20.52 -6.84 16.23
N HIS A 100 20.30 -7.94 15.50
CA HIS A 100 21.18 -9.10 15.45
C HIS A 100 22.06 -9.12 14.21
N GLU A 101 22.18 -7.97 13.52
CA GLU A 101 22.97 -7.79 12.29
C GLU A 101 22.50 -8.69 11.11
N ARG A 102 21.25 -9.17 11.15
CA ARG A 102 20.66 -9.93 10.05
C ARG A 102 20.21 -8.96 8.96
N GLU A 103 20.62 -9.24 7.73
CA GLU A 103 20.21 -8.49 6.55
C GLU A 103 18.83 -8.95 6.07
N MET A 104 17.93 -7.99 5.95
CA MET A 104 16.58 -8.17 5.45
C MET A 104 16.25 -7.06 4.46
N LEU A 105 15.13 -7.20 3.79
CA LEU A 105 14.62 -6.18 2.89
C LEU A 105 13.08 -6.10 2.95
N TYR A 106 12.55 -4.96 2.56
CA TYR A 106 11.13 -4.83 2.25
C TYR A 106 10.92 -5.44 0.86
N GLY A 107 10.20 -6.57 0.80
CA GLY A 107 10.03 -7.32 -0.44
C GLY A 107 9.23 -6.53 -1.48
N PRO A 108 9.81 -6.20 -2.64
CA PRO A 108 9.06 -5.54 -3.70
C PRO A 108 8.05 -6.47 -4.38
N THR A 109 8.25 -7.77 -4.30
CA THR A 109 7.38 -8.82 -4.83
C THR A 109 7.55 -10.11 -4.04
N ASN A 110 6.57 -11.02 -4.14
CA ASN A 110 6.59 -12.35 -3.55
C ASN A 110 6.60 -13.48 -4.59
N GLU A 111 6.93 -13.19 -5.81
CA GLU A 111 7.05 -14.16 -6.90
C GLU A 111 8.06 -15.27 -6.60
#